data_6d5de9dc09c308d2ba203edc6a2416a0
#
_entry.id   6d5de9dc09c308d2ba203edc6a2416a0
#
_cell.length_a   1.000
_cell.length_b   1.000
_cell.length_c   1.000
_cell.angle_alpha   90.00
_cell.angle_beta   90.00
_cell.angle_gamma   90.00
#
_symmetry.space_group_name_H-M   'P 1'
#
loop_
_entity.id
_entity.type
_entity.pdbx_description
1 polymer ?
#
loop_
_entity_poly.entity_id
_entity_poly.type
_entity_poly.pdbx_seq_one_letter_code
_entity_poly.pdbx_strand_id
1 'polypeptide(L)'
;CLQETKTVDETFPVDALKALGYEHQALNGQKMHHGVAIVSKIPFDADDRLDWQDNGEARHVGVRLDCGFHLDNVYVPAGGDIPDREDNPKFGQNLDFLGRMTTWSKKLDRPTLLVGDFNVAPLESDVWNHKQLLKVVSHTPGEVESLAETQAAGRWVDITRQDIPDGNLYSWWSYRAPDWNAADKGRRLDHIWATPDISNAAHGSRVL
;
A
#
# COMPACT_ATOMS: atom_id res chain seq x y z
N CYS A 1 3.29 -7.28 -6.61
CA CYS A 1 3.53 -6.87 -5.22
C CYS A 1 2.49 -7.54 -4.33
N LEU A 2 2.93 -8.11 -3.22
CA LEU A 2 2.09 -8.87 -2.30
C LEU A 2 2.21 -8.27 -0.90
N GLN A 3 1.10 -8.19 -0.18
CA GLN A 3 1.03 -7.80 1.22
C GLN A 3 0.36 -8.93 2.01
N GLU A 4 0.53 -8.93 3.33
CA GLU A 4 0.00 -9.97 4.22
C GLU A 4 0.40 -11.39 3.82
N THR A 5 1.67 -11.59 3.44
CA THR A 5 2.16 -12.94 3.07
C THR A 5 2.11 -13.92 4.24
N LYS A 6 2.18 -13.42 5.49
CA LYS A 6 2.02 -14.16 6.76
C LYS A 6 2.95 -15.38 6.90
N THR A 7 4.03 -15.39 6.14
CA THR A 7 5.02 -16.46 6.12
C THR A 7 6.43 -15.87 6.23
N VAL A 8 7.36 -16.61 6.81
CA VAL A 8 8.78 -16.25 6.77
C VAL A 8 9.38 -16.56 5.41
N ASP A 9 10.52 -15.93 5.07
CA ASP A 9 11.15 -16.06 3.77
C ASP A 9 11.44 -17.52 3.40
N GLU A 10 11.84 -18.36 4.38
CA GLU A 10 12.18 -19.78 4.17
C GLU A 10 11.00 -20.67 3.77
N THR A 11 9.76 -20.24 4.10
CA THR A 11 8.55 -21.00 3.77
C THR A 11 7.68 -20.33 2.71
N PHE A 12 8.16 -19.23 2.14
CA PHE A 12 7.50 -18.57 1.02
C PHE A 12 7.56 -19.47 -0.23
N PRO A 13 6.49 -19.56 -1.05
CA PRO A 13 6.40 -20.52 -2.16
C PRO A 13 7.23 -20.10 -3.39
N VAL A 14 8.53 -19.90 -3.21
CA VAL A 14 9.47 -19.41 -4.23
C VAL A 14 9.43 -20.25 -5.50
N ASP A 15 9.51 -21.58 -5.38
CA ASP A 15 9.58 -22.46 -6.55
C ASP A 15 8.27 -22.49 -7.34
N ALA A 16 7.13 -22.43 -6.65
CA ALA A 16 5.83 -22.37 -7.31
C ALA A 16 5.68 -21.07 -8.14
N LEU A 17 6.16 -19.94 -7.63
CA LEU A 17 6.14 -18.67 -8.35
C LEU A 17 7.14 -18.64 -9.51
N LYS A 18 8.31 -19.24 -9.35
CA LYS A 18 9.27 -19.44 -10.46
C LYS A 18 8.68 -20.27 -11.59
N ALA A 19 7.95 -21.34 -11.26
CA ALA A 19 7.24 -22.16 -12.26
C ALA A 19 6.21 -21.37 -13.06
N LEU A 20 5.69 -20.25 -12.53
CA LEU A 20 4.83 -19.28 -13.21
C LEU A 20 5.61 -18.18 -13.96
N GLY A 21 6.93 -18.24 -13.97
CA GLY A 21 7.82 -17.29 -14.64
C GLY A 21 8.21 -16.08 -13.81
N TYR A 22 7.93 -16.05 -12.50
CA TYR A 22 8.38 -14.98 -11.59
C TYR A 22 9.76 -15.35 -11.02
N GLU A 23 10.79 -15.24 -11.85
CA GLU A 23 12.16 -15.67 -11.53
C GLU A 23 12.81 -14.81 -10.44
N HIS A 24 12.45 -13.52 -10.37
CA HIS A 24 13.04 -12.55 -9.45
C HIS A 24 12.09 -12.30 -8.30
N GLN A 25 12.56 -12.50 -7.06
CA GLN A 25 11.72 -12.38 -5.87
C GLN A 25 12.49 -11.67 -4.76
N ALA A 26 11.92 -10.59 -4.23
CA ALA A 26 12.39 -9.90 -3.04
C ALA A 26 11.36 -10.09 -1.92
N LEU A 27 11.79 -10.63 -0.80
CA LEU A 27 10.92 -11.03 0.30
C LEU A 27 11.27 -10.24 1.57
N ASN A 28 10.27 -9.87 2.34
CA ASN A 28 10.40 -9.45 3.72
C ASN A 28 9.26 -10.10 4.48
N GLY A 29 9.48 -11.34 4.88
CA GLY A 29 8.47 -12.21 5.48
C GLY A 29 8.39 -12.09 6.99
N GLN A 30 7.20 -12.34 7.53
CA GLN A 30 6.97 -12.42 8.97
C GLN A 30 5.97 -13.51 9.29
N LYS A 31 6.29 -14.35 10.27
CA LYS A 31 5.43 -15.47 10.65
C LYS A 31 4.09 -14.99 11.21
N MET A 32 2.99 -15.52 10.66
CA MET A 32 1.59 -15.30 11.09
C MET A 32 1.04 -13.89 10.86
N HIS A 33 1.85 -12.87 10.73
CA HIS A 33 1.44 -11.46 10.61
C HIS A 33 2.23 -10.78 9.51
N HIS A 34 1.66 -9.72 8.92
CA HIS A 34 2.37 -8.86 7.96
C HIS A 34 3.06 -9.65 6.83
N GLY A 35 4.26 -9.23 6.48
CA GLY A 35 5.02 -9.80 5.38
C GLY A 35 4.64 -9.17 4.04
N VAL A 36 5.65 -8.75 3.29
CA VAL A 36 5.53 -8.17 1.96
C VAL A 36 6.48 -8.85 0.99
N ALA A 37 6.11 -8.90 -0.29
CA ALA A 37 6.97 -9.47 -1.32
C ALA A 37 6.79 -8.76 -2.66
N ILE A 38 7.88 -8.70 -3.42
CA ILE A 38 7.86 -8.35 -4.85
C ILE A 38 8.26 -9.59 -5.62
N VAL A 39 7.41 -10.03 -6.54
CA VAL A 39 7.68 -11.12 -7.46
C VAL A 39 7.62 -10.58 -8.89
N SER A 40 8.65 -10.85 -9.70
CA SER A 40 8.81 -10.21 -11.00
C SER A 40 9.33 -11.16 -12.06
N LYS A 41 8.87 -10.93 -13.30
CA LYS A 41 9.44 -11.52 -14.52
C LYS A 41 10.57 -10.64 -15.08
N ILE A 42 10.66 -9.40 -14.62
CA ILE A 42 11.71 -8.44 -14.99
C ILE A 42 12.80 -8.52 -13.94
N PRO A 43 14.08 -8.58 -14.34
CA PRO A 43 15.21 -8.55 -13.42
C PRO A 43 15.24 -7.28 -12.57
N PHE A 44 15.76 -7.40 -11.37
CA PHE A 44 16.03 -6.27 -10.48
C PHE A 44 17.26 -6.52 -9.62
N ASP A 45 17.87 -5.42 -9.18
CA ASP A 45 18.95 -5.41 -8.22
C ASP A 45 18.46 -4.93 -6.86
N ALA A 46 19.22 -5.25 -5.82
CA ALA A 46 19.11 -4.75 -4.46
C ALA A 46 17.67 -4.74 -3.91
N ASP A 47 17.52 -5.28 -2.76
CA ASP A 47 16.31 -5.13 -1.97
C ASP A 47 16.60 -4.26 -0.75
N ASP A 48 15.77 -3.24 -0.56
CA ASP A 48 15.72 -2.42 0.64
C ASP A 48 14.57 -2.90 1.53
N ARG A 49 14.84 -3.06 2.83
CA ARG A 49 13.84 -3.43 3.84
C ARG A 49 13.85 -2.36 4.92
N LEU A 50 12.95 -1.40 4.82
CA LEU A 50 12.87 -0.30 5.76
C LEU A 50 11.95 -0.67 6.92
N ASP A 51 12.46 -0.59 8.13
CA ASP A 51 11.66 -0.69 9.34
C ASP A 51 11.31 0.73 9.82
N TRP A 52 10.21 1.27 9.26
CA TRP A 52 9.78 2.63 9.62
C TRP A 52 9.22 2.75 11.03
N GLN A 53 9.00 1.65 11.73
CA GLN A 53 8.42 1.67 13.07
C GLN A 53 9.41 1.29 14.17
N ASP A 54 10.64 0.89 13.80
CA ASP A 54 11.67 0.40 14.71
C ASP A 54 11.15 -0.74 15.63
N ASN A 55 10.30 -1.62 15.07
CA ASN A 55 9.66 -2.70 15.80
C ASN A 55 9.81 -4.09 15.14
N GLY A 56 10.56 -4.17 14.04
CA GLY A 56 10.84 -5.39 13.30
C GLY A 56 9.65 -5.93 12.49
N GLU A 57 8.59 -5.14 12.28
CA GLU A 57 7.47 -5.56 11.44
C GLU A 57 7.82 -5.50 9.95
N ALA A 58 7.58 -6.61 9.25
CA ALA A 58 7.85 -6.76 7.82
C ALA A 58 6.77 -6.08 6.97
N ARG A 59 6.90 -4.76 6.76
CA ARG A 59 5.90 -3.92 6.10
C ARG A 59 6.39 -3.19 4.85
N HIS A 60 7.68 -3.34 4.51
CA HIS A 60 8.27 -2.70 3.34
C HIS A 60 9.28 -3.62 2.66
N VAL A 61 9.29 -3.62 1.34
CA VAL A 61 10.38 -4.13 0.50
C VAL A 61 10.48 -3.29 -0.76
N GLY A 62 11.68 -2.86 -1.10
CA GLY A 62 11.97 -2.07 -2.30
C GLY A 62 13.00 -2.75 -3.19
N VAL A 63 12.89 -2.58 -4.50
CA VAL A 63 13.85 -3.10 -5.48
C VAL A 63 14.17 -2.03 -6.53
N ARG A 64 15.35 -2.12 -7.14
CA ARG A 64 15.70 -1.34 -8.31
C ARG A 64 15.56 -2.21 -9.56
N LEU A 65 14.63 -1.85 -10.42
CA LEU A 65 14.41 -2.56 -11.69
C LEU A 65 15.50 -2.22 -12.72
N ASP A 66 15.84 -3.16 -13.59
CA ASP A 66 16.85 -2.96 -14.64
C ASP A 66 16.51 -1.80 -15.59
N CYS A 67 15.23 -1.43 -15.70
CA CYS A 67 14.80 -0.27 -16.46
C CYS A 67 15.07 1.09 -15.77
N GLY A 68 15.68 1.08 -14.58
CA GLY A 68 16.26 2.25 -13.93
C GLY A 68 15.39 2.97 -12.91
N PHE A 69 14.17 2.49 -12.61
CA PHE A 69 13.37 3.03 -11.51
C PHE A 69 13.23 2.08 -10.33
N HIS A 70 12.88 2.63 -9.18
CA HIS A 70 12.63 1.88 -7.96
C HIS A 70 11.15 1.50 -7.85
N LEU A 71 10.91 0.33 -7.26
CA LEU A 71 9.58 -0.16 -6.91
C LEU A 71 9.57 -0.49 -5.44
N ASP A 72 8.83 0.28 -4.68
CA ASP A 72 8.65 0.13 -3.24
C ASP A 72 7.25 -0.41 -2.94
N ASN A 73 7.17 -1.54 -2.24
CA ASN A 73 5.94 -2.20 -1.85
C ASN A 73 5.74 -2.05 -0.34
N VAL A 74 4.62 -1.47 0.08
CA VAL A 74 4.33 -1.18 1.47
C VAL A 74 3.03 -1.82 1.94
N TYR A 75 2.99 -2.15 3.24
CA TYR A 75 1.79 -2.55 3.96
C TYR A 75 1.61 -1.65 5.18
N VAL A 76 0.83 -0.59 5.04
CA VAL A 76 0.55 0.36 6.11
C VAL A 76 -0.29 -0.31 7.20
N PRO A 77 -0.03 -0.09 8.50
CA PRO A 77 -0.87 -0.63 9.57
C PRO A 77 -2.35 -0.27 9.41
N ALA A 78 -3.24 -1.24 9.62
CA ALA A 78 -4.68 -1.06 9.40
C ALA A 78 -5.40 -0.15 10.41
N GLY A 79 -4.71 0.32 11.46
CA GLY A 79 -5.26 1.26 12.43
C GLY A 79 -6.29 0.69 13.43
N GLY A 80 -6.68 -0.58 13.31
CA GLY A 80 -7.61 -1.23 14.24
C GLY A 80 -9.07 -0.79 14.07
N ASP A 81 -9.84 -0.76 15.15
CA ASP A 81 -11.30 -0.53 15.10
C ASP A 81 -11.72 0.86 15.62
N ILE A 82 -10.95 1.46 16.52
CA ILE A 82 -11.26 2.74 17.16
C ILE A 82 -10.32 3.82 16.61
N PRO A 83 -10.84 4.91 16.02
CA PRO A 83 -10.00 5.98 15.45
C PRO A 83 -9.58 6.99 16.52
N ASP A 84 -8.95 6.52 17.57
CA ASP A 84 -8.43 7.30 18.66
C ASP A 84 -7.05 6.78 19.08
N ARG A 85 -6.06 7.66 19.11
CA ARG A 85 -4.67 7.29 19.42
C ARG A 85 -4.45 6.89 20.87
N GLU A 86 -5.24 7.48 21.81
CA GLU A 86 -5.11 7.21 23.24
C GLU A 86 -5.77 5.86 23.59
N ASP A 87 -6.94 5.60 23.02
CA ASP A 87 -7.71 4.39 23.27
C ASP A 87 -7.26 3.20 22.40
N ASN A 88 -6.60 3.48 21.27
CA ASN A 88 -6.18 2.47 20.31
C ASN A 88 -4.77 2.70 19.80
N PRO A 89 -3.75 2.05 20.38
CA PRO A 89 -2.37 2.16 19.91
C PRO A 89 -2.16 1.79 18.44
N LYS A 90 -2.99 0.92 17.85
CA LYS A 90 -2.91 0.55 16.43
C LYS A 90 -3.28 1.72 15.51
N PHE A 91 -4.19 2.59 15.94
CA PHE A 91 -4.49 3.81 15.20
C PHE A 91 -3.32 4.79 15.24
N GLY A 92 -2.69 4.93 16.42
CA GLY A 92 -1.45 5.67 16.56
C GLY A 92 -0.34 5.14 15.64
N GLN A 93 -0.19 3.82 15.58
CA GLN A 93 0.78 3.14 14.73
C GLN A 93 0.56 3.44 13.22
N ASN A 94 -0.70 3.48 12.76
CA ASN A 94 -1.05 3.86 11.38
C ASN A 94 -0.57 5.28 11.06
N LEU A 95 -0.92 6.26 11.91
CA LEU A 95 -0.54 7.66 11.71
C LEU A 95 0.98 7.88 11.77
N ASP A 96 1.67 7.20 12.70
CA ASP A 96 3.13 7.27 12.81
C ASP A 96 3.83 6.68 11.58
N PHE A 97 3.31 5.59 11.04
CA PHE A 97 3.82 5.01 9.80
C PHE A 97 3.68 5.99 8.63
N LEU A 98 2.52 6.61 8.45
CA LEU A 98 2.29 7.62 7.42
C LEU A 98 3.22 8.82 7.59
N GLY A 99 3.45 9.30 8.81
CA GLY A 99 4.38 10.38 9.09
C GLY A 99 5.85 10.04 8.73
N ARG A 100 6.27 8.80 8.95
CA ARG A 100 7.60 8.32 8.55
C ARG A 100 7.68 8.11 7.03
N MET A 101 6.63 7.62 6.39
CA MET A 101 6.52 7.54 4.95
C MET A 101 6.56 8.93 4.30
N THR A 102 5.95 9.95 4.92
CA THR A 102 6.07 11.38 4.53
C THR A 102 7.52 11.84 4.59
N THR A 103 8.22 11.53 5.70
CA THR A 103 9.63 11.91 5.87
C THR A 103 10.54 11.24 4.85
N TRP A 104 10.29 9.98 4.53
CA TRP A 104 11.00 9.25 3.48
C TRP A 104 10.71 9.85 2.10
N SER A 105 9.44 10.11 1.78
CA SER A 105 9.02 10.71 0.51
C SER A 105 9.68 12.06 0.21
N LYS A 106 9.92 12.89 1.24
CA LYS A 106 10.64 14.18 1.08
C LYS A 106 12.10 14.02 0.64
N LYS A 107 12.71 12.87 0.88
CA LYS A 107 14.12 12.60 0.57
C LYS A 107 14.32 11.87 -0.73
N LEU A 108 13.23 11.50 -1.42
CA LEU A 108 13.32 10.80 -2.69
C LEU A 108 13.92 11.71 -3.77
N ASP A 109 14.96 11.21 -4.41
CA ASP A 109 15.70 11.88 -5.48
C ASP A 109 15.79 11.01 -6.76
N ARG A 110 14.97 9.98 -6.85
CA ARG A 110 15.00 8.96 -7.90
C ARG A 110 13.60 8.60 -8.39
N PRO A 111 13.47 8.17 -9.67
CA PRO A 111 12.21 7.66 -10.20
C PRO A 111 11.71 6.47 -9.39
N THR A 112 10.51 6.57 -8.85
CA THR A 112 9.98 5.55 -7.94
C THR A 112 8.49 5.29 -8.20
N LEU A 113 8.13 3.99 -8.18
CA LEU A 113 6.76 3.52 -7.97
C LEU A 113 6.61 3.10 -6.52
N LEU A 114 5.61 3.63 -5.84
CA LEU A 114 5.20 3.23 -4.50
C LEU A 114 3.84 2.56 -4.59
N VAL A 115 3.77 1.29 -4.22
CA VAL A 115 2.56 0.48 -4.34
C VAL A 115 2.25 -0.25 -3.04
N GLY A 116 1.02 -0.68 -2.88
CA GLY A 116 0.64 -1.56 -1.78
C GLY A 116 -0.69 -1.22 -1.13
N ASP A 117 -0.96 -1.89 -0.02
CA ASP A 117 -2.09 -1.61 0.84
C ASP A 117 -1.73 -0.47 1.80
N PHE A 118 -2.29 0.71 1.53
CA PHE A 118 -2.07 1.90 2.37
C PHE A 118 -3.05 1.98 3.54
N ASN A 119 -4.05 1.11 3.56
CA ASN A 119 -5.11 1.06 4.57
C ASN A 119 -5.86 2.39 4.77
N VAL A 120 -5.78 3.32 3.82
CA VAL A 120 -6.47 4.61 3.85
C VAL A 120 -7.13 4.88 2.49
N ALA A 121 -8.40 5.21 2.52
CA ALA A 121 -9.19 5.64 1.37
C ALA A 121 -9.29 7.18 1.36
N PRO A 122 -8.57 7.91 0.47
CA PRO A 122 -8.43 9.36 0.58
C PRO A 122 -9.64 10.17 0.12
N LEU A 123 -10.40 9.68 -0.86
CA LEU A 123 -11.49 10.45 -1.49
C LEU A 123 -12.88 9.97 -1.05
N GLU A 124 -13.88 10.86 -1.17
CA GLU A 124 -15.28 10.48 -0.95
C GLU A 124 -15.75 9.36 -1.87
N SER A 125 -15.23 9.33 -3.11
CA SER A 125 -15.49 8.29 -4.10
C SER A 125 -14.66 7.01 -3.91
N ASP A 126 -13.76 6.98 -2.93
CA ASP A 126 -12.98 5.80 -2.54
C ASP A 126 -13.67 4.95 -1.46
N VAL A 127 -14.86 5.36 -1.03
CA VAL A 127 -15.61 4.65 0.01
C VAL A 127 -17.10 4.57 -0.34
N TRP A 128 -17.73 3.48 0.06
CA TRP A 128 -19.14 3.25 -0.20
C TRP A 128 -20.10 4.27 0.47
N ASN A 129 -19.67 4.92 1.54
CA ASN A 129 -20.44 5.96 2.24
C ASN A 129 -19.52 6.88 3.04
N HIS A 130 -19.16 8.02 2.44
CA HIS A 130 -18.28 9.01 3.05
C HIS A 130 -18.73 9.44 4.45
N LYS A 131 -19.99 9.86 4.60
CA LYS A 131 -20.49 10.40 5.88
C LYS A 131 -20.43 9.40 7.03
N GLN A 132 -20.71 8.13 6.76
CA GLN A 132 -20.62 7.10 7.79
C GLN A 132 -19.16 6.77 8.13
N LEU A 133 -18.26 6.82 7.16
CA LEU A 133 -16.89 6.40 7.33
C LEU A 133 -15.94 7.48 7.87
N LEU A 134 -16.38 8.73 7.99
CA LEU A 134 -15.60 9.80 8.66
C LEU A 134 -15.20 9.47 10.12
N LYS A 135 -15.90 8.53 10.76
CA LYS A 135 -15.62 8.09 12.13
C LYS A 135 -15.13 6.64 12.20
N VAL A 136 -14.72 6.10 11.06
CA VAL A 136 -14.28 4.71 10.96
C VAL A 136 -12.86 4.70 10.39
N VAL A 137 -12.01 3.92 11.01
CA VAL A 137 -10.63 3.69 10.57
C VAL A 137 -10.57 3.40 9.06
N SER A 138 -9.56 3.88 8.41
CA SER A 138 -9.26 3.93 6.98
C SER A 138 -9.88 5.09 6.19
N HIS A 139 -10.73 5.94 6.82
CA HIS A 139 -11.30 7.12 6.15
C HIS A 139 -11.56 8.28 7.13
N THR A 140 -10.91 8.29 8.27
CA THR A 140 -11.00 9.42 9.20
C THR A 140 -10.28 10.64 8.63
N PRO A 141 -10.70 11.87 8.99
CA PRO A 141 -10.03 13.08 8.54
C PRO A 141 -8.52 13.07 8.81
N GLY A 142 -8.07 12.57 9.98
CA GLY A 142 -6.65 12.51 10.32
C GLY A 142 -5.84 11.55 9.46
N GLU A 143 -6.40 10.38 9.10
CA GLU A 143 -5.74 9.43 8.18
C GLU A 143 -5.66 10.01 6.77
N VAL A 144 -6.77 10.60 6.29
CA VAL A 144 -6.84 11.22 4.96
C VAL A 144 -5.84 12.38 4.84
N GLU A 145 -5.75 13.25 5.87
CA GLU A 145 -4.79 14.35 5.92
C GLU A 145 -3.36 13.84 5.93
N SER A 146 -3.04 12.84 6.78
CA SER A 146 -1.70 12.24 6.84
C SER A 146 -1.28 11.59 5.51
N LEU A 147 -2.22 10.95 4.82
CA LEU A 147 -1.94 10.38 3.50
C LEU A 147 -1.74 11.48 2.45
N ALA A 148 -2.52 12.56 2.49
CA ALA A 148 -2.37 13.71 1.61
C ALA A 148 -1.02 14.42 1.83
N GLU A 149 -0.56 14.55 3.08
CA GLU A 149 0.77 15.05 3.39
C GLU A 149 1.88 14.17 2.78
N THR A 150 1.73 12.85 2.85
CA THR A 150 2.66 11.90 2.22
C THR A 150 2.69 12.09 0.70
N GLN A 151 1.53 12.21 0.09
CA GLN A 151 1.40 12.42 -1.35
C GLN A 151 2.07 13.72 -1.79
N ALA A 152 1.80 14.81 -1.08
CA ALA A 152 2.40 16.12 -1.36
C ALA A 152 3.93 16.11 -1.15
N ALA A 153 4.42 15.44 -0.10
CA ALA A 153 5.84 15.37 0.25
C ALA A 153 6.70 14.75 -0.86
N GLY A 154 6.23 13.67 -1.48
CA GLY A 154 6.91 13.00 -2.61
C GLY A 154 6.45 13.50 -3.98
N ARG A 155 5.52 14.44 -4.03
CA ARG A 155 4.84 14.89 -5.26
C ARG A 155 4.22 13.70 -6.01
N TRP A 156 3.74 12.71 -5.28
CA TRP A 156 3.22 11.48 -5.85
C TRP A 156 2.00 11.70 -6.75
N VAL A 157 2.03 11.10 -7.91
CA VAL A 157 0.89 11.00 -8.82
C VAL A 157 0.18 9.68 -8.55
N ASP A 158 -1.09 9.74 -8.22
CA ASP A 158 -1.96 8.56 -8.06
C ASP A 158 -2.32 8.03 -9.45
N ILE A 159 -1.65 6.98 -9.89
CA ILE A 159 -1.79 6.42 -11.23
C ILE A 159 -3.19 5.86 -11.46
N THR A 160 -3.76 5.20 -10.45
CA THR A 160 -5.10 4.63 -10.60
C THR A 160 -6.15 5.75 -10.78
N ARG A 161 -6.03 6.86 -10.06
CA ARG A 161 -6.92 8.02 -10.23
C ARG A 161 -6.60 8.86 -11.47
N GLN A 162 -5.36 8.83 -11.95
CA GLN A 162 -5.03 9.40 -13.26
C GLN A 162 -5.78 8.70 -14.40
N ASP A 163 -5.88 7.36 -14.33
CA ASP A 163 -6.57 6.56 -15.35
C ASP A 163 -8.10 6.53 -15.15
N ILE A 164 -8.55 6.56 -13.89
CA ILE A 164 -9.97 6.48 -13.50
C ILE A 164 -10.27 7.70 -12.61
N PRO A 165 -10.41 8.91 -13.21
CA PRO A 165 -10.54 10.15 -12.43
C PRO A 165 -11.88 10.28 -11.72
N ASP A 166 -12.92 9.67 -12.25
CA ASP A 166 -14.30 9.83 -11.78
C ASP A 166 -14.92 8.52 -11.28
N GLY A 167 -15.96 8.66 -10.48
CA GLY A 167 -16.77 7.54 -9.98
C GLY A 167 -16.16 6.81 -8.79
N ASN A 168 -16.94 5.87 -8.28
CA ASN A 168 -16.51 5.04 -7.16
C ASN A 168 -15.42 4.06 -7.60
N LEU A 169 -14.41 3.93 -6.75
CA LEU A 169 -13.27 3.03 -6.98
C LEU A 169 -12.94 2.32 -5.68
N TYR A 170 -13.03 0.99 -5.70
CA TYR A 170 -12.76 0.16 -4.53
C TYR A 170 -11.76 -0.94 -4.90
N SER A 171 -10.91 -1.30 -3.94
CA SER A 171 -9.96 -2.42 -4.06
C SER A 171 -10.14 -3.46 -2.95
N TRP A 172 -10.97 -3.13 -1.95
CA TRP A 172 -11.19 -3.97 -0.80
C TRP A 172 -12.65 -3.97 -0.36
N TRP A 173 -13.17 -5.14 0.06
CA TRP A 173 -14.51 -5.35 0.62
C TRP A 173 -14.43 -6.17 1.89
N SER A 174 -15.31 -5.87 2.87
CA SER A 174 -15.34 -6.61 4.11
C SER A 174 -16.02 -7.97 3.93
N TYR A 175 -15.28 -9.06 4.12
CA TYR A 175 -15.81 -10.43 4.15
C TYR A 175 -16.72 -10.72 5.34
N ARG A 176 -16.86 -9.80 6.28
CA ARG A 176 -17.81 -9.94 7.41
C ARG A 176 -19.26 -9.70 6.98
N ALA A 177 -19.50 -9.12 5.81
CA ALA A 177 -20.84 -9.01 5.25
C ALA A 177 -21.28 -10.37 4.71
N PRO A 178 -22.49 -10.88 5.06
CA PRO A 178 -22.98 -12.18 4.59
C PRO A 178 -23.04 -12.29 3.06
N ASP A 179 -23.35 -11.19 2.40
CA ASP A 179 -23.29 -11.02 0.94
C ASP A 179 -22.52 -9.73 0.64
N TRP A 180 -21.20 -9.85 0.57
CA TRP A 180 -20.32 -8.70 0.33
C TRP A 180 -20.49 -8.11 -1.08
N ASN A 181 -20.83 -8.96 -2.05
CA ASN A 181 -21.02 -8.54 -3.45
C ASN A 181 -22.32 -7.73 -3.61
N ALA A 182 -23.43 -8.19 -3.04
CA ALA A 182 -24.68 -7.44 -3.07
C ALA A 182 -24.64 -6.15 -2.21
N ALA A 183 -23.91 -6.17 -1.10
CA ALA A 183 -23.76 -5.03 -0.23
C ALA A 183 -22.89 -3.91 -0.82
N ASP A 184 -21.92 -4.28 -1.66
CA ASP A 184 -20.93 -3.42 -2.33
C ASP A 184 -20.31 -2.33 -1.42
N LYS A 185 -20.02 -2.70 -0.16
CA LYS A 185 -19.43 -1.80 0.83
C LYS A 185 -17.91 -1.75 0.71
N GLY A 186 -17.45 -1.31 -0.46
CA GLY A 186 -16.05 -1.26 -0.81
C GLY A 186 -15.31 -0.04 -0.27
N ARG A 187 -13.98 -0.13 -0.25
CA ARG A 187 -13.02 0.94 0.01
C ARG A 187 -11.82 0.79 -0.92
N ARG A 188 -11.21 1.88 -1.32
CA ARG A 188 -9.92 1.84 -2.02
C ARG A 188 -8.80 1.97 -1.01
N LEU A 189 -8.17 0.87 -0.67
CA LEU A 189 -7.06 0.79 0.29
C LEU A 189 -5.73 0.57 -0.41
N ASP A 190 -5.75 -0.02 -1.62
CA ASP A 190 -4.57 -0.30 -2.41
C ASP A 190 -4.31 0.85 -3.39
N HIS A 191 -3.06 1.27 -3.46
CA HIS A 191 -2.65 2.41 -4.26
C HIS A 191 -1.46 2.08 -5.16
N ILE A 192 -1.39 2.78 -6.29
CA ILE A 192 -0.24 2.81 -7.20
C ILE A 192 0.12 4.27 -7.38
N TRP A 193 1.22 4.68 -6.77
CA TRP A 193 1.74 6.04 -6.86
C TRP A 193 3.07 6.05 -7.62
N ALA A 194 3.27 7.07 -8.43
CA ALA A 194 4.51 7.27 -9.18
C ALA A 194 5.07 8.66 -8.93
N THR A 195 6.39 8.80 -8.97
CA THR A 195 7.01 10.11 -9.07
C THR A 195 6.68 10.77 -10.42
N PRO A 196 6.64 12.11 -10.53
CA PRO A 196 6.18 12.82 -11.73
C PRO A 196 6.95 12.47 -13.01
N ASP A 197 8.22 12.14 -12.89
CA ASP A 197 9.11 11.80 -14.00
C ASP A 197 8.75 10.50 -14.73
N ILE A 198 8.06 9.56 -14.08
CA ILE A 198 7.61 8.30 -14.66
C ILE A 198 6.08 8.16 -14.76
N SER A 199 5.32 9.06 -14.14
CA SER A 199 3.85 8.96 -14.08
C SER A 199 3.19 8.97 -15.45
N ASN A 200 3.72 9.70 -16.43
CA ASN A 200 3.18 9.78 -17.78
C ASN A 200 3.37 8.48 -18.60
N ALA A 201 4.25 7.59 -18.17
CA ALA A 201 4.45 6.30 -18.82
C ALA A 201 3.49 5.21 -18.29
N ALA A 202 2.82 5.48 -17.18
CA ALA A 202 1.89 4.56 -16.54
C ALA A 202 0.46 4.80 -17.03
N HIS A 203 -0.21 3.75 -17.50
CA HIS A 203 -1.60 3.80 -17.95
C HIS A 203 -2.23 2.39 -17.94
N GLY A 204 -3.54 2.34 -17.99
CA GLY A 204 -4.30 1.09 -18.06
C GLY A 204 -4.54 0.43 -16.70
N SER A 205 -4.59 1.20 -15.62
CA SER A 205 -4.92 0.71 -14.27
C SER A 205 -6.35 0.18 -14.22
N ARG A 206 -6.53 -0.93 -13.52
CA ARG A 206 -7.87 -1.49 -13.23
C ARG A 206 -7.84 -2.28 -11.93
N VAL A 207 -8.98 -2.36 -11.28
CA VAL A 207 -9.25 -3.31 -10.19
C VAL A 207 -9.88 -4.58 -10.79
N LEU A 208 -9.42 -5.75 -10.35
CA LEU A 208 -9.87 -7.07 -10.84
C LEU A 208 -10.91 -7.66 -9.90
#